data_681808804194040994fe350a5b2fdbe6
#
_entry.id   681808804194040994fe350a5b2fdbe6
#
_cell.length_a   1.000
_cell.length_b   1.000
_cell.length_c   1.000
_cell.angle_alpha   90.00
_cell.angle_beta   90.00
_cell.angle_gamma   90.00
#
_symmetry.space_group_name_H-M   'P 1'
#
loop_
_entity.id
_entity.type
_entity.pdbx_description
1 polymer ?
#
loop_
_entity_poly.entity_id
_entity_poly.type
_entity_poly.pdbx_seq_one_letter_code
_entity_poly.pdbx_strand_id
1 'polypeptide(L)'
;LPKIQAMWAFNVGIGFRAGSMAGTILQQSESGGDFLGVPLHADHAWLPQPWPEHICVSTICLPCEGMTEEEGATRFVPGSHLHRRMPTPEQVGEAKSVPLVVPKGGFAMWNGSTWHETGVRSVPGVRTLLHATCQRLYTTPIEDYTNLLRDEAYMAAASEEIRGLLGADLMFGSYSSGGVTPDPDKAMKTILMSQQ
;
A
#
# COMPACT_ATOMS: atom_id res chain seq x y z
N LEU A 1 -11.79 -1.16 9.04
CA LEU A 1 -11.40 -1.04 10.46
C LEU A 1 -11.05 0.41 10.74
N PRO A 2 -11.77 1.13 11.66
CA PRO A 2 -11.59 2.58 11.86
C PRO A 2 -10.14 2.99 12.19
N LYS A 3 -9.42 2.19 12.97
CA LYS A 3 -8.01 2.48 13.31
C LYS A 3 -7.09 2.46 12.08
N ILE A 4 -7.28 1.52 11.16
CA ILE A 4 -6.49 1.43 9.93
C ILE A 4 -6.80 2.62 9.04
N GLN A 5 -8.07 3.01 8.89
CA GLN A 5 -8.47 4.20 8.14
C GLN A 5 -7.86 5.48 8.72
N ALA A 6 -7.89 5.63 10.05
CA ALA A 6 -7.25 6.76 10.71
C ALA A 6 -5.72 6.80 10.48
N MET A 7 -5.05 5.64 10.51
CA MET A 7 -3.61 5.55 10.23
C MET A 7 -3.30 5.90 8.77
N TRP A 8 -4.09 5.46 7.80
CA TRP A 8 -3.93 5.87 6.42
C TRP A 8 -4.19 7.36 6.23
N ALA A 9 -5.28 7.91 6.81
CA ALA A 9 -5.55 9.34 6.74
C ALA A 9 -4.40 10.18 7.32
N PHE A 10 -3.78 9.72 8.42
CA PHE A 10 -2.59 10.36 8.98
C PHE A 10 -1.39 10.29 8.04
N ASN A 11 -1.15 9.16 7.37
CA ASN A 11 0.00 8.97 6.50
C ASN A 11 -0.16 9.65 5.14
N VAL A 12 -1.28 9.42 4.45
CA VAL A 12 -1.47 9.84 3.06
C VAL A 12 -2.54 10.93 2.88
N GLY A 13 -3.01 11.48 3.98
CA GLY A 13 -4.00 12.56 3.97
C GLY A 13 -5.43 12.07 3.80
N ILE A 14 -6.37 12.97 4.06
CA ILE A 14 -7.80 12.70 3.93
C ILE A 14 -8.17 12.58 2.45
N GLY A 15 -9.16 11.73 2.15
CA GLY A 15 -9.57 11.45 0.78
C GLY A 15 -8.61 10.53 0.01
N PHE A 16 -7.76 9.81 0.74
CA PHE A 16 -6.88 8.80 0.15
C PHE A 16 -7.67 7.76 -0.67
N ARG A 17 -7.00 7.14 -1.63
CA ARG A 17 -7.55 6.14 -2.54
C ARG A 17 -6.86 4.80 -2.35
N ALA A 18 -7.57 3.72 -2.66
CA ALA A 18 -6.94 2.42 -2.80
C ALA A 18 -5.92 2.47 -3.93
N GLY A 19 -4.72 1.98 -3.68
CA GLY A 19 -3.66 1.87 -4.68
C GLY A 19 -3.63 0.48 -5.30
N SER A 20 -3.45 -0.55 -4.46
CA SER A 20 -3.48 -1.95 -4.85
C SER A 20 -3.92 -2.83 -3.69
N MET A 21 -4.39 -4.03 -4.00
CA MET A 21 -4.65 -5.09 -3.02
C MET A 21 -4.15 -6.41 -3.59
N ALA A 22 -3.26 -7.08 -2.88
CA ALA A 22 -2.68 -8.35 -3.31
C ALA A 22 -2.54 -9.34 -2.15
N GLY A 23 -2.66 -10.62 -2.48
CA GLY A 23 -2.27 -11.73 -1.60
C GLY A 23 -0.96 -12.34 -2.11
N THR A 24 -0.01 -12.58 -1.22
CA THR A 24 1.24 -13.27 -1.55
C THR A 24 1.41 -14.50 -0.68
N ILE A 25 1.86 -15.59 -1.30
CA ILE A 25 2.18 -16.85 -0.62
C ILE A 25 3.68 -17.09 -0.78
N LEU A 26 4.38 -17.24 0.34
CA LEU A 26 5.79 -17.61 0.37
C LEU A 26 5.94 -19.03 0.92
N GLN A 27 6.63 -19.89 0.17
CA GLN A 27 6.95 -21.26 0.55
C GLN A 27 8.45 -21.41 0.73
N GLN A 28 8.87 -22.41 1.51
CA GLN A 28 10.26 -22.82 1.55
C GLN A 28 10.65 -23.40 0.19
N SER A 29 11.79 -23.00 -0.35
CA SER A 29 12.33 -23.62 -1.55
C SER A 29 12.86 -25.03 -1.19
N GLU A 30 12.31 -26.08 -1.81
CA GLU A 30 12.69 -27.48 -1.53
C GLU A 30 14.04 -27.86 -2.12
N SER A 31 14.59 -27.09 -3.05
CA SER A 31 15.76 -27.52 -3.86
C SER A 31 16.87 -26.49 -3.96
N GLY A 32 16.95 -25.54 -3.05
CA GLY A 32 17.96 -24.48 -3.17
C GLY A 32 17.86 -23.68 -4.47
N GLY A 33 16.68 -23.73 -5.12
CA GLY A 33 16.38 -22.95 -6.31
C GLY A 33 16.35 -21.46 -6.01
N ASP A 34 16.34 -20.66 -7.06
CA ASP A 34 16.33 -19.22 -6.98
C ASP A 34 15.17 -18.73 -6.10
N PHE A 35 15.49 -17.83 -5.18
CA PHE A 35 14.50 -17.18 -4.33
C PHE A 35 13.58 -16.30 -5.21
N LEU A 36 12.30 -16.68 -5.28
CA LEU A 36 11.29 -15.96 -6.07
C LEU A 36 10.66 -14.77 -5.32
N GLY A 37 11.30 -14.27 -4.28
CA GLY A 37 10.85 -13.11 -3.55
C GLY A 37 11.07 -11.80 -4.31
N VAL A 38 10.40 -10.75 -3.85
CA VAL A 38 10.59 -9.41 -4.40
C VAL A 38 11.91 -8.85 -3.86
N PRO A 39 12.84 -8.43 -4.74
CA PRO A 39 14.12 -7.86 -4.32
C PRO A 39 13.91 -6.49 -3.64
N LEU A 40 14.98 -5.94 -3.09
CA LEU A 40 14.95 -4.65 -2.40
C LEU A 40 14.40 -3.55 -3.31
N HIS A 41 13.31 -2.94 -2.89
CA HIS A 41 12.58 -1.90 -3.62
C HIS A 41 11.86 -0.95 -2.68
N ALA A 42 11.13 0.00 -3.23
CA ALA A 42 10.20 0.87 -2.51
C ALA A 42 8.90 1.00 -3.30
N ASP A 43 7.77 1.15 -2.59
CA ASP A 43 6.44 1.27 -3.21
C ASP A 43 6.22 2.61 -3.95
N HIS A 44 7.11 3.57 -3.79
CA HIS A 44 7.14 4.82 -4.56
C HIS A 44 7.79 4.69 -5.95
N ALA A 45 8.08 3.47 -6.42
CA ALA A 45 8.86 3.21 -7.62
C ALA A 45 8.37 3.93 -8.89
N TRP A 46 7.07 4.15 -9.02
CA TRP A 46 6.45 4.85 -10.17
C TRP A 46 6.34 6.37 -10.03
N LEU A 47 6.77 6.93 -8.89
CA LEU A 47 6.80 8.37 -8.72
C LEU A 47 8.12 8.96 -9.24
N PRO A 48 8.11 10.18 -9.82
CA PRO A 48 9.33 10.87 -10.23
C PRO A 48 10.27 11.09 -9.03
N GLN A 49 11.57 10.86 -9.25
CA GLN A 49 12.61 11.10 -8.26
C GLN A 49 13.23 12.50 -8.43
N PRO A 50 13.65 13.18 -7.33
CA PRO A 50 13.55 12.74 -5.94
C PRO A 50 12.11 12.75 -5.43
N TRP A 51 11.71 11.73 -4.68
CA TRP A 51 10.37 11.68 -4.13
C TRP A 51 10.10 12.83 -3.16
N PRO A 52 8.82 13.25 -3.01
CA PRO A 52 8.46 14.26 -2.00
C PRO A 52 8.82 13.78 -0.59
N GLU A 53 8.95 14.71 0.33
CA GLU A 53 9.19 14.39 1.76
C GLU A 53 7.96 13.76 2.42
N HIS A 54 6.77 14.16 1.96
CA HIS A 54 5.53 13.57 2.46
C HIS A 54 5.25 12.20 1.83
N ILE A 55 4.55 11.37 2.57
CA ILE A 55 4.18 10.03 2.12
C ILE A 55 3.14 10.12 1.00
N CYS A 56 3.44 9.55 -0.16
CA CYS A 56 2.50 9.47 -1.29
C CYS A 56 1.72 8.16 -1.29
N VAL A 57 2.37 7.06 -0.89
CA VAL A 57 1.81 5.72 -0.80
C VAL A 57 2.14 5.17 0.58
N SER A 58 1.17 4.56 1.23
CA SER A 58 1.36 3.82 2.48
C SER A 58 0.81 2.42 2.31
N THR A 59 1.59 1.43 2.68
CA THR A 59 1.25 0.02 2.57
C THR A 59 0.96 -0.56 3.94
N ILE A 60 -0.11 -1.35 4.02
CA ILE A 60 -0.40 -2.24 5.15
C ILE A 60 -0.16 -3.68 4.74
N CYS A 61 0.35 -4.47 5.67
CA CYS A 61 0.57 -5.89 5.53
C CYS A 61 -0.08 -6.63 6.70
N LEU A 62 -0.90 -7.62 6.37
CA LEU A 62 -1.58 -8.48 7.33
C LEU A 62 -1.12 -9.91 7.10
N PRO A 63 -0.14 -10.40 7.88
CA PRO A 63 0.24 -11.81 7.82
C PRO A 63 -0.82 -12.68 8.50
N CYS A 64 -1.39 -13.63 7.75
CA CYS A 64 -2.52 -14.45 8.23
C CYS A 64 -2.13 -15.33 9.41
N GLU A 65 -0.92 -15.86 9.40
CA GLU A 65 -0.37 -16.71 10.47
C GLU A 65 0.55 -15.97 11.44
N GLY A 66 0.83 -14.69 11.19
CA GLY A 66 1.96 -13.95 11.72
C GLY A 66 3.18 -14.11 10.81
N MET A 67 4.30 -13.50 11.17
CA MET A 67 5.58 -13.72 10.48
C MET A 67 6.76 -13.47 11.40
N THR A 68 7.67 -14.42 11.43
CA THR A 68 8.98 -14.35 12.07
C THR A 68 10.07 -14.27 11.01
N GLU A 69 11.32 -14.06 11.44
CA GLU A 69 12.45 -14.05 10.50
C GLU A 69 12.57 -15.37 9.73
N GLU A 70 12.47 -16.50 10.42
CA GLU A 70 12.57 -17.84 9.83
C GLU A 70 11.40 -18.15 8.87
N GLU A 71 10.25 -17.54 9.10
CA GLU A 71 9.09 -17.65 8.23
C GLU A 71 9.18 -16.72 7.00
N GLY A 72 10.29 -16.00 6.86
CA GLY A 72 10.55 -15.11 5.73
C GLY A 72 9.83 -13.78 5.87
N ALA A 73 9.88 -13.16 7.05
CA ALA A 73 9.32 -11.84 7.28
C ALA A 73 9.84 -10.82 6.26
N THR A 74 8.98 -9.91 5.82
CA THR A 74 9.41 -8.75 5.04
C THR A 74 10.52 -8.00 5.77
N ARG A 75 11.56 -7.65 5.06
CA ARG A 75 12.74 -6.99 5.63
C ARG A 75 12.79 -5.53 5.18
N PHE A 76 13.24 -4.65 6.07
CA PHE A 76 13.31 -3.21 5.84
C PHE A 76 14.70 -2.68 6.07
N VAL A 77 15.08 -1.66 5.30
CA VAL A 77 16.30 -0.87 5.53
C VAL A 77 15.92 0.37 6.33
N PRO A 78 16.22 0.42 7.64
CA PRO A 78 15.88 1.56 8.49
C PRO A 78 16.47 2.87 7.96
N GLY A 79 15.66 3.93 7.93
CA GLY A 79 16.11 5.26 7.49
C GLY A 79 16.16 5.44 5.96
N SER A 80 15.95 4.39 5.17
CA SER A 80 16.07 4.45 3.70
C SER A 80 15.08 5.42 3.02
N HIS A 81 13.94 5.68 3.64
CA HIS A 81 12.97 6.68 3.16
C HIS A 81 13.57 8.08 2.98
N LEU A 82 14.64 8.41 3.74
CA LEU A 82 15.34 9.69 3.62
C LEU A 82 16.10 9.85 2.32
N HIS A 83 16.42 8.76 1.62
CA HIS A 83 17.06 8.83 0.31
C HIS A 83 16.14 9.36 -0.79
N ARG A 84 14.83 9.26 -0.63
CA ARG A 84 13.81 9.77 -1.58
C ARG A 84 13.99 9.25 -3.01
N ARG A 85 14.49 8.01 -3.15
CA ARG A 85 14.75 7.33 -4.40
C ARG A 85 14.76 5.82 -4.24
N MET A 86 14.77 5.09 -5.34
CA MET A 86 15.01 3.64 -5.34
C MET A 86 16.44 3.32 -4.87
N PRO A 87 16.67 2.11 -4.32
CA PRO A 87 18.02 1.62 -4.09
C PRO A 87 18.78 1.52 -5.43
N THR A 88 20.09 1.75 -5.40
CA THR A 88 20.94 1.47 -6.57
C THR A 88 21.22 -0.03 -6.66
N PRO A 89 21.66 -0.56 -7.83
CA PRO A 89 21.99 -1.97 -7.96
C PRO A 89 22.99 -2.47 -6.92
N GLU A 90 23.98 -1.66 -6.55
CA GLU A 90 24.97 -1.97 -5.53
C GLU A 90 24.31 -2.08 -4.14
N GLN A 91 23.38 -1.18 -3.83
CA GLN A 91 22.67 -1.18 -2.56
C GLN A 91 21.70 -2.36 -2.39
N VAL A 92 21.17 -2.91 -3.48
CA VAL A 92 20.32 -4.11 -3.43
C VAL A 92 21.07 -5.30 -2.81
N GLY A 93 22.37 -5.46 -3.09
CA GLY A 93 23.19 -6.55 -2.53
C GLY A 93 23.83 -6.25 -1.17
N GLU A 94 23.97 -4.98 -0.78
CA GLU A 94 24.77 -4.57 0.37
C GLU A 94 23.95 -3.96 1.53
N ALA A 95 22.70 -3.59 1.28
CA ALA A 95 21.87 -2.93 2.27
C ALA A 95 21.58 -3.85 3.46
N LYS A 96 21.81 -3.31 4.67
CA LYS A 96 21.49 -4.02 5.92
C LYS A 96 20.00 -3.88 6.22
N SER A 97 19.23 -4.88 5.83
CA SER A 97 17.82 -4.96 6.16
C SER A 97 17.59 -5.70 7.49
N VAL A 98 16.50 -5.37 8.16
CA VAL A 98 16.04 -6.00 9.40
C VAL A 98 14.66 -6.63 9.19
N PRO A 99 14.36 -7.79 9.80
CA PRO A 99 13.07 -8.44 9.65
C PRO A 99 11.98 -7.67 10.40
N LEU A 100 10.80 -7.57 9.80
CA LEU A 100 9.60 -7.05 10.42
C LEU A 100 8.80 -8.21 11.03
N VAL A 101 9.03 -8.49 12.30
CA VAL A 101 8.29 -9.55 13.02
C VAL A 101 6.91 -9.03 13.40
N VAL A 102 5.86 -9.78 13.00
CA VAL A 102 4.47 -9.43 13.28
C VAL A 102 3.78 -10.67 13.87
N PRO A 103 3.20 -10.58 15.08
CA PRO A 103 2.46 -11.70 15.66
C PRO A 103 1.16 -11.98 14.90
N LYS A 104 0.64 -13.20 15.01
CA LYS A 104 -0.67 -13.56 14.47
C LYS A 104 -1.76 -12.60 14.97
N GLY A 105 -2.58 -12.10 14.05
CA GLY A 105 -3.61 -11.10 14.32
C GLY A 105 -3.10 -9.66 14.39
N GLY A 106 -1.78 -9.47 14.27
CA GLY A 106 -1.17 -8.16 14.11
C GLY A 106 -1.15 -7.71 12.65
N PHE A 107 -0.73 -6.47 12.44
CA PHE A 107 -0.46 -5.91 11.13
C PHE A 107 0.73 -4.96 11.20
N ALA A 108 1.30 -4.66 10.06
CA ALA A 108 2.32 -3.64 9.93
C ALA A 108 1.90 -2.63 8.86
N MET A 109 2.36 -1.38 9.02
CA MET A 109 2.15 -0.31 8.05
C MET A 109 3.46 0.44 7.86
N TRP A 110 3.75 0.84 6.62
CA TRP A 110 4.96 1.59 6.31
C TRP A 110 4.75 2.66 5.26
N ASN A 111 5.68 3.60 5.25
CA ASN A 111 5.83 4.61 4.21
C ASN A 111 6.35 3.94 2.93
N GLY A 112 5.67 4.11 1.82
CA GLY A 112 6.04 3.52 0.54
C GLY A 112 7.41 3.93 0.00
N SER A 113 8.07 4.95 0.56
CA SER A 113 9.46 5.30 0.24
C SER A 113 10.51 4.48 1.00
N THR A 114 10.10 3.66 2.00
CA THR A 114 11.02 2.82 2.75
C THR A 114 11.42 1.59 1.92
N TRP A 115 12.71 1.37 1.77
CA TRP A 115 13.23 0.21 1.05
C TRP A 115 12.94 -1.06 1.82
N HIS A 116 12.38 -2.05 1.12
CA HIS A 116 12.04 -3.34 1.69
C HIS A 116 12.13 -4.45 0.65
N GLU A 117 12.19 -5.67 1.16
CA GLU A 117 12.35 -6.88 0.36
C GLU A 117 11.62 -8.06 1.01
N THR A 118 11.41 -9.11 0.26
CA THR A 118 10.90 -10.36 0.81
C THR A 118 12.02 -11.09 1.55
N GLY A 119 11.80 -11.48 2.80
CA GLY A 119 12.74 -12.33 3.54
C GLY A 119 12.71 -13.79 3.04
N VAL A 120 13.81 -14.50 3.18
CA VAL A 120 13.92 -15.92 2.84
C VAL A 120 13.22 -16.76 3.92
N ARG A 121 12.36 -17.71 3.49
CA ARG A 121 11.74 -18.67 4.40
C ARG A 121 12.66 -19.89 4.57
N SER A 122 13.05 -20.16 5.81
CA SER A 122 13.95 -21.28 6.16
C SER A 122 13.24 -22.45 6.85
N VAL A 123 11.95 -22.32 7.17
CA VAL A 123 11.16 -23.34 7.88
C VAL A 123 10.05 -23.89 6.98
N PRO A 124 9.60 -25.17 7.20
CA PRO A 124 8.50 -25.76 6.44
C PRO A 124 7.20 -24.96 6.51
N GLY A 125 6.31 -25.18 5.54
CA GLY A 125 5.00 -24.57 5.46
C GLY A 125 4.96 -23.32 4.59
N VAL A 126 3.92 -22.50 4.79
CA VAL A 126 3.64 -21.33 3.99
C VAL A 126 3.49 -20.08 4.88
N ARG A 127 3.77 -18.91 4.32
CA ARG A 127 3.40 -17.60 4.88
C ARG A 127 2.48 -16.91 3.89
N THR A 128 1.28 -16.58 4.34
CA THR A 128 0.31 -15.83 3.55
C THR A 128 0.25 -14.39 4.03
N LEU A 129 0.46 -13.45 3.13
CA LEU A 129 0.30 -12.02 3.39
C LEU A 129 -0.83 -11.44 2.55
N LEU A 130 -1.64 -10.61 3.17
CA LEU A 130 -2.52 -9.68 2.48
C LEU A 130 -1.89 -8.30 2.53
N HIS A 131 -1.66 -7.70 1.36
CA HIS A 131 -1.17 -6.35 1.22
C HIS A 131 -2.27 -5.44 0.72
N ALA A 132 -2.34 -4.24 1.25
CA ALA A 132 -3.15 -3.18 0.67
C ALA A 132 -2.35 -1.88 0.69
N THR A 133 -2.31 -1.19 -0.43
CA THR A 133 -1.74 0.15 -0.50
C THR A 133 -2.85 1.18 -0.55
N CYS A 134 -2.65 2.27 0.17
CA CYS A 134 -3.43 3.48 -0.01
C CYS A 134 -2.52 4.62 -0.41
N GLN A 135 -3.06 5.53 -1.20
CA GLN A 135 -2.29 6.60 -1.79
C GLN A 135 -3.03 7.93 -1.75
N ARG A 136 -2.27 9.01 -1.89
CA ARG A 136 -2.83 10.35 -1.89
C ARG A 136 -3.81 10.55 -3.04
N LEU A 137 -4.80 11.40 -2.81
CA LEU A 137 -5.86 11.73 -3.75
C LEU A 137 -5.36 12.12 -5.16
N TYR A 138 -4.20 12.75 -5.26
CA TYR A 138 -3.64 13.23 -6.53
C TYR A 138 -2.80 12.19 -7.29
N THR A 139 -2.66 10.98 -6.75
CA THR A 139 -1.97 9.88 -7.44
C THR A 139 -2.98 8.93 -8.09
N THR A 140 -2.61 8.34 -9.22
CA THR A 140 -3.44 7.35 -9.89
C THR A 140 -3.30 5.98 -9.19
N PRO A 141 -4.40 5.26 -8.94
CA PRO A 141 -4.34 3.88 -8.46
C PRO A 141 -3.43 3.00 -9.34
N ILE A 142 -2.74 2.05 -8.71
CA ILE A 142 -1.88 1.09 -9.42
C ILE A 142 -2.75 0.05 -10.12
N GLU A 143 -3.84 -0.37 -9.46
CA GLU A 143 -4.80 -1.31 -10.00
C GLU A 143 -5.95 -0.58 -10.71
N ASP A 144 -6.47 -1.22 -11.74
CA ASP A 144 -7.66 -0.74 -12.45
C ASP A 144 -8.94 -1.22 -11.76
N TYR A 145 -9.60 -0.33 -11.05
CA TYR A 145 -10.87 -0.58 -10.38
C TYR A 145 -12.10 -0.31 -11.27
N THR A 146 -11.91 -0.05 -12.56
CA THR A 146 -13.00 0.34 -13.49
C THR A 146 -14.13 -0.69 -13.51
N ASN A 147 -13.81 -1.98 -13.46
CA ASN A 147 -14.81 -3.04 -13.46
C ASN A 147 -15.68 -3.02 -12.19
N LEU A 148 -15.07 -2.79 -11.02
CA LEU A 148 -15.82 -2.65 -9.76
C LEU A 148 -16.69 -1.39 -9.76
N LEU A 149 -16.16 -0.28 -10.27
CA LEU A 149 -16.89 0.99 -10.37
C LEU A 149 -18.09 0.92 -11.31
N ARG A 150 -18.06 0.02 -12.30
CA ARG A 150 -19.16 -0.21 -13.26
C ARG A 150 -20.14 -1.29 -12.83
N ASP A 151 -19.81 -2.07 -11.83
CA ASP A 151 -20.70 -3.10 -11.28
C ASP A 151 -21.75 -2.43 -10.37
N GLU A 152 -22.94 -2.23 -10.89
CA GLU A 152 -24.04 -1.58 -10.19
C GLU A 152 -24.44 -2.33 -8.91
N ALA A 153 -24.43 -3.67 -8.94
CA ALA A 153 -24.78 -4.49 -7.77
C ALA A 153 -23.71 -4.36 -6.68
N TYR A 154 -22.42 -4.40 -7.05
CA TYR A 154 -21.33 -4.19 -6.13
C TYR A 154 -21.38 -2.77 -5.52
N MET A 155 -21.54 -1.74 -6.36
CA MET A 155 -21.57 -0.35 -5.92
C MET A 155 -22.79 -0.02 -5.06
N ALA A 156 -23.93 -0.65 -5.30
CA ALA A 156 -25.11 -0.52 -4.44
C ALA A 156 -24.90 -1.16 -3.06
N ALA A 157 -24.17 -2.26 -2.98
CA ALA A 157 -23.84 -2.94 -1.73
C ALA A 157 -22.64 -2.33 -0.99
N ALA A 158 -21.76 -1.62 -1.69
CA ALA A 158 -20.55 -1.02 -1.13
C ALA A 158 -20.89 0.11 -0.15
N SER A 159 -20.19 0.15 0.99
CA SER A 159 -20.29 1.26 1.92
C SER A 159 -19.74 2.57 1.31
N GLU A 160 -20.08 3.71 1.91
CA GLU A 160 -19.57 5.01 1.47
C GLU A 160 -18.04 5.04 1.50
N GLU A 161 -17.42 4.44 2.51
CA GLU A 161 -15.97 4.35 2.63
C GLU A 161 -15.33 3.54 1.50
N ILE A 162 -15.93 2.41 1.12
CA ILE A 162 -15.46 1.59 -0.01
C ILE A 162 -15.59 2.35 -1.31
N ARG A 163 -16.73 3.00 -1.55
CA ARG A 163 -16.93 3.85 -2.74
C ARG A 163 -15.90 4.98 -2.81
N GLY A 164 -15.66 5.63 -1.66
CA GLY A 164 -14.62 6.64 -1.54
C GLY A 164 -13.22 6.11 -1.87
N LEU A 165 -12.84 4.95 -1.31
CA LEU A 165 -11.55 4.30 -1.57
C LEU A 165 -11.36 3.98 -3.06
N LEU A 166 -12.38 3.50 -3.74
CA LEU A 166 -12.34 3.19 -5.16
C LEU A 166 -12.37 4.43 -6.07
N GLY A 167 -12.63 5.61 -5.51
CA GLY A 167 -12.66 6.86 -6.28
C GLY A 167 -14.01 7.15 -6.94
N ALA A 168 -15.08 6.48 -6.54
CA ALA A 168 -16.43 6.78 -7.02
C ALA A 168 -16.88 8.19 -6.62
N ASP A 169 -16.40 8.67 -5.49
CA ASP A 169 -16.63 10.01 -4.97
C ASP A 169 -15.43 10.89 -5.24
N LEU A 170 -15.40 11.53 -6.38
CA LEU A 170 -14.35 12.50 -6.71
C LEU A 170 -14.55 13.80 -5.92
N MET A 171 -13.46 14.54 -5.69
CA MET A 171 -13.45 15.81 -4.94
C MET A 171 -14.45 16.82 -5.52
N PHE A 172 -14.63 16.84 -6.84
CA PHE A 172 -15.51 17.76 -7.55
C PHE A 172 -16.81 17.12 -8.06
N GLY A 173 -17.24 16.02 -7.47
CA GLY A 173 -18.44 15.30 -7.85
C GLY A 173 -18.17 13.89 -8.37
N SER A 174 -19.24 13.11 -8.57
CA SER A 174 -19.13 11.77 -9.16
C SER A 174 -19.17 11.86 -10.69
N TYR A 175 -18.44 10.96 -11.38
CA TYR A 175 -18.65 10.72 -12.79
C TYR A 175 -19.93 9.90 -12.98
N SER A 176 -21.09 10.51 -12.88
CA SER A 176 -22.32 9.92 -13.39
C SER A 176 -22.48 10.29 -14.86
N SER A 177 -22.84 9.30 -15.68
CA SER A 177 -23.17 9.38 -17.10
C SER A 177 -23.32 10.80 -17.68
N GLY A 178 -22.21 11.43 -18.06
CA GLY A 178 -22.22 12.67 -18.84
C GLY A 178 -21.64 13.91 -18.21
N GLY A 179 -20.99 13.84 -17.06
CA GLY A 179 -20.29 15.00 -16.52
C GLY A 179 -20.01 14.94 -15.02
N VAL A 180 -19.08 15.75 -14.59
CA VAL A 180 -18.83 16.01 -13.17
C VAL A 180 -19.82 17.03 -12.68
N THR A 181 -20.69 16.66 -11.74
CA THR A 181 -21.49 17.64 -11.00
C THR A 181 -20.72 17.99 -9.74
N PRO A 182 -20.17 19.20 -9.65
CA PRO A 182 -19.45 19.62 -8.44
C PRO A 182 -20.39 19.61 -7.24
N ASP A 183 -19.92 19.02 -6.14
CA ASP A 183 -20.50 19.26 -4.81
C ASP A 183 -19.57 20.25 -4.09
N PRO A 184 -19.89 21.55 -4.09
CA PRO A 184 -19.02 22.59 -3.56
C PRO A 184 -18.78 22.44 -2.05
N ASP A 185 -19.74 21.92 -1.30
CA ASP A 185 -19.59 21.74 0.14
C ASP A 185 -18.64 20.58 0.45
N LYS A 186 -18.75 19.48 -0.29
CA LYS A 186 -17.84 18.33 -0.18
C LYS A 186 -16.43 18.72 -0.63
N ALA A 187 -16.30 19.43 -1.74
CA ALA A 187 -15.03 19.91 -2.25
C ALA A 187 -14.34 20.85 -1.26
N MET A 188 -15.06 21.83 -0.72
CA MET A 188 -14.52 22.77 0.26
C MET A 188 -14.09 22.06 1.55
N LYS A 189 -14.90 21.13 2.06
CA LYS A 189 -14.55 20.34 3.24
C LYS A 189 -13.26 19.53 3.01
N THR A 190 -13.13 18.89 1.85
CA THR A 190 -11.93 18.10 1.51
C THR A 190 -10.70 18.99 1.41
N ILE A 191 -10.79 20.15 0.78
CA ILE A 191 -9.69 21.13 0.66
C ILE A 191 -9.24 21.60 2.04
N LEU A 192 -10.17 22.01 2.89
CA LEU A 192 -9.84 22.52 4.23
C LEU A 192 -9.21 21.44 5.13
N MET A 193 -9.67 20.19 5.02
CA MET A 193 -9.12 19.09 5.80
C MET A 193 -7.79 18.57 5.27
N SER A 194 -7.45 18.76 4.00
CA SER A 194 -6.18 18.35 3.41
C SER A 194 -5.02 19.29 3.74
N GLN A 195 -5.31 20.45 4.33
CA GLN A 195 -4.32 21.47 4.71
C GLN A 195 -3.90 21.34 6.19
N GLN A 196 -4.47 20.41 6.95
CA GLN A 196 -4.10 20.10 8.31
C GLN A 196 -3.13 18.91 8.35
#